data_ee745e3b6e539eec16e82c54ac79eb5e
#
_entry.id   ee745e3b6e539eec16e82c54ac79eb5e
#
_cell.length_a   1.000
_cell.length_b   1.000
_cell.length_c   1.000
_cell.angle_alpha   90.00
_cell.angle_beta   90.00
_cell.angle_gamma   90.00
#
_symmetry.space_group_name_H-M   'P 1'
#
loop_
_entity.id
_entity.type
_entity.pdbx_description
1 polymer ?
#
loop_
_entity_poly.entity_id
_entity_poly.type
_entity_poly.pdbx_seq_one_letter_code
_entity_poly.pdbx_strand_id
1 'polypeptide(L)'
;MITRRDSLVGAIALLCDQAAANAEAQNDKAAQPSHSEGGLVFKHDLPNITMEDWEVTVSHVDYPPGRVGKAHHHAGFVLAYVLEGNIVTKVSGQEERTYKPGEMFFEPPGSTHELSRNASETQSGKLLALIFAKKGAQLTMPGPA
;
A
#
# COMPACT_ATOMS: atom_id res chain seq x y z
N MET A 1 48.12 61.52 48.22
CA MET A 1 47.56 62.34 47.15
C MET A 1 46.41 61.56 46.61
N ILE A 2 45.16 61.80 47.09
CA ILE A 2 44.09 62.57 46.45
C ILE A 2 43.91 62.09 45.02
N THR A 3 42.75 61.50 44.60
CA THR A 3 41.39 61.99 44.70
C THR A 3 40.42 60.87 44.39
N ARG A 4 39.34 60.85 45.04
CA ARG A 4 37.95 60.58 44.84
C ARG A 4 37.42 60.66 43.41
N ARG A 5 36.44 59.79 43.09
CA ARG A 5 35.05 60.18 42.74
C ARG A 5 34.30 58.94 42.35
N ASP A 6 33.33 58.58 43.09
CA ASP A 6 31.87 58.81 43.00
C ASP A 6 31.13 57.92 41.96
N SER A 7 30.41 57.05 42.55
CA SER A 7 29.01 56.69 42.34
C SER A 7 28.45 56.68 40.91
N LEU A 8 27.93 55.53 40.54
CA LEU A 8 26.54 55.49 40.06
C LEU A 8 25.97 54.05 40.16
N VAL A 9 24.99 53.96 41.00
CA VAL A 9 24.10 52.79 41.12
C VAL A 9 23.25 52.73 39.86
N GLY A 10 23.39 51.63 39.14
CA GLY A 10 22.49 51.30 38.04
C GLY A 10 21.97 49.89 38.27
N ALA A 11 20.81 49.82 38.89
CA ALA A 11 20.06 48.58 38.97
C ALA A 11 19.53 48.25 37.58
N ILE A 12 20.11 47.27 36.94
CA ILE A 12 19.52 46.66 35.73
C ILE A 12 18.75 45.43 36.19
N ALA A 13 17.42 45.56 36.13
CA ALA A 13 16.50 44.47 36.32
C ALA A 13 16.74 43.44 35.23
N LEU A 14 17.16 42.24 35.58
CA LEU A 14 17.19 41.10 34.71
C LEU A 14 15.75 40.63 34.51
N LEU A 15 15.15 41.01 33.41
CA LEU A 15 13.94 40.36 32.89
C LEU A 15 14.36 39.00 32.35
N CYS A 16 14.12 37.96 33.13
CA CYS A 16 14.14 36.59 32.63
C CYS A 16 12.91 36.41 31.73
N ASP A 17 13.13 36.56 30.44
CA ASP A 17 12.18 36.17 29.42
C ASP A 17 12.23 34.63 29.32
N GLN A 18 11.32 33.99 30.02
CA GLN A 18 11.08 32.55 29.83
C GLN A 18 10.30 32.38 28.54
N ALA A 19 11.01 32.26 27.43
CA ALA A 19 10.47 31.70 26.21
C ALA A 19 10.09 30.26 26.49
N ALA A 20 8.83 30.03 26.85
CA ALA A 20 8.24 28.73 26.86
C ALA A 20 8.29 28.20 25.42
N ALA A 21 9.22 27.30 25.14
CA ALA A 21 9.23 26.51 23.93
C ALA A 21 8.00 25.62 23.97
N ASN A 22 6.93 26.04 23.33
CA ASN A 22 5.83 25.16 22.92
C ASN A 22 6.39 24.18 21.89
N ALA A 23 6.83 23.02 22.36
CA ALA A 23 6.99 21.85 21.52
C ALA A 23 5.58 21.44 21.13
N GLU A 24 5.09 21.95 20.02
CA GLU A 24 3.96 21.37 19.31
C GLU A 24 4.39 19.97 18.92
N ALA A 25 3.88 18.97 19.65
CA ALA A 25 3.89 17.60 19.20
C ALA A 25 3.12 17.57 17.87
N GLN A 26 3.85 17.55 16.77
CA GLN A 26 3.30 17.23 15.46
C GLN A 26 2.76 15.81 15.58
N ASN A 27 1.46 15.74 15.76
CA ASN A 27 0.70 14.53 15.68
C ASN A 27 0.75 14.10 14.21
N ASP A 28 1.74 13.24 13.88
CA ASP A 28 1.78 12.53 12.61
C ASP A 28 0.57 11.60 12.54
N LYS A 29 -0.57 12.22 12.32
CA LYS A 29 -1.77 11.53 11.93
C LYS A 29 -1.48 10.97 10.56
N ALA A 30 -1.07 9.69 10.52
CA ALA A 30 -0.96 8.93 9.29
C ALA A 30 -2.18 9.27 8.46
N ALA A 31 -1.97 9.84 7.29
CA ALA A 31 -3.04 10.20 6.39
C ALA A 31 -3.82 8.91 6.08
N GLN A 32 -4.99 8.78 6.67
CA GLN A 32 -5.91 7.75 6.25
C GLN A 32 -6.22 8.03 4.78
N PRO A 33 -6.18 7.02 3.90
CA PRO A 33 -6.59 7.20 2.53
C PRO A 33 -7.98 7.82 2.56
N SER A 34 -8.12 8.97 1.92
CA SER A 34 -9.42 9.62 1.77
C SER A 34 -10.31 8.65 1.00
N HIS A 35 -11.25 8.02 1.70
CA HIS A 35 -12.34 7.33 1.05
C HIS A 35 -13.12 8.40 0.27
N SER A 36 -12.91 8.45 -1.03
CA SER A 36 -13.77 9.23 -1.90
C SER A 36 -15.17 8.65 -1.78
N GLU A 37 -16.11 9.46 -1.31
CA GLU A 37 -17.50 9.05 -1.21
C GLU A 37 -17.97 8.54 -2.60
N GLY A 38 -18.16 7.20 -2.72
CA GLY A 38 -18.96 6.61 -3.78
C GLY A 38 -18.40 6.66 -5.22
N GLY A 39 -17.08 6.58 -5.44
CA GLY A 39 -16.51 6.48 -6.78
C GLY A 39 -16.45 5.04 -7.32
N LEU A 40 -16.57 4.86 -8.67
CA LEU A 40 -16.31 3.58 -9.33
C LEU A 40 -14.82 3.25 -9.21
N VAL A 41 -14.47 2.18 -8.49
CA VAL A 41 -13.09 1.72 -8.29
C VAL A 41 -12.62 0.84 -9.46
N PHE A 42 -13.51 -0.06 -9.92
CA PHE A 42 -13.17 -1.03 -10.95
C PHE A 42 -14.41 -1.49 -11.70
N LYS A 43 -14.26 -1.68 -13.01
CA LYS A 43 -15.28 -2.28 -13.87
C LYS A 43 -14.58 -3.16 -14.90
N HIS A 44 -14.99 -4.40 -15.00
CA HIS A 44 -14.46 -5.36 -15.96
C HIS A 44 -15.56 -6.36 -16.35
N ASP A 45 -15.59 -6.79 -17.60
CA ASP A 45 -16.50 -7.82 -18.03
C ASP A 45 -16.04 -9.17 -17.44
N LEU A 46 -16.98 -9.93 -16.92
CA LEU A 46 -16.69 -11.28 -16.43
C LEU A 46 -16.48 -12.24 -17.61
N PRO A 47 -15.69 -13.31 -17.40
CA PRO A 47 -15.54 -14.35 -18.41
C PRO A 47 -16.89 -14.96 -18.77
N ASN A 48 -17.06 -15.35 -20.03
CA ASN A 48 -18.27 -16.05 -20.48
C ASN A 48 -18.24 -17.53 -20.03
N ILE A 49 -18.51 -17.74 -18.74
CA ILE A 49 -18.48 -19.06 -18.09
C ILE A 49 -19.76 -19.29 -17.29
N THR A 50 -20.13 -20.54 -17.11
CA THR A 50 -21.20 -20.95 -16.20
C THR A 50 -20.61 -21.10 -14.80
N MET A 51 -21.20 -20.39 -13.83
CA MET A 51 -20.71 -20.36 -12.44
C MET A 51 -21.23 -21.52 -11.57
N GLU A 52 -21.85 -22.54 -12.16
CA GLU A 52 -22.27 -23.73 -11.44
C GLU A 52 -21.07 -24.44 -10.79
N ASP A 53 -21.20 -24.79 -9.53
CA ASP A 53 -20.14 -25.39 -8.70
C ASP A 53 -18.85 -24.56 -8.58
N TRP A 54 -18.97 -23.25 -8.72
CA TRP A 54 -17.87 -22.34 -8.43
C TRP A 54 -17.93 -21.85 -6.98
N GLU A 55 -16.78 -21.44 -6.49
CA GLU A 55 -16.61 -20.77 -5.21
C GLU A 55 -15.63 -19.62 -5.35
N VAL A 56 -15.66 -18.68 -4.42
CA VAL A 56 -14.66 -17.64 -4.28
C VAL A 56 -13.85 -17.89 -3.01
N THR A 57 -12.54 -17.93 -3.17
CA THR A 57 -11.60 -17.92 -2.05
C THR A 57 -10.99 -16.53 -1.94
N VAL A 58 -11.06 -15.95 -0.74
CA VAL A 58 -10.51 -14.62 -0.46
C VAL A 58 -9.33 -14.76 0.48
N SER A 59 -8.17 -14.20 0.11
CA SER A 59 -6.97 -14.27 0.93
C SER A 59 -6.14 -12.99 0.85
N HIS A 60 -5.42 -12.70 1.92
CA HIS A 60 -4.37 -11.68 1.90
C HIS A 60 -3.10 -12.26 1.29
N VAL A 61 -2.43 -11.47 0.47
CA VAL A 61 -1.10 -11.77 -0.04
C VAL A 61 -0.16 -10.67 0.41
N ASP A 62 0.81 -11.05 1.24
CA ASP A 62 1.81 -10.13 1.77
C ASP A 62 3.00 -10.03 0.81
N TYR A 63 3.46 -8.81 0.60
CA TYR A 63 4.62 -8.46 -0.20
C TYR A 63 5.66 -7.76 0.68
N PRO A 64 6.54 -8.51 1.37
CA PRO A 64 7.67 -7.91 2.06
C PRO A 64 8.51 -7.04 1.12
N PRO A 65 9.32 -6.13 1.65
CA PRO A 65 10.26 -5.32 0.86
C PRO A 65 11.09 -6.19 -0.09
N GLY A 66 11.22 -5.77 -1.34
CA GLY A 66 12.00 -6.46 -2.37
C GLY A 66 11.44 -7.81 -2.84
N ARG A 67 10.27 -8.25 -2.36
CA ARG A 67 9.69 -9.54 -2.79
C ARG A 67 9.41 -9.54 -4.28
N VAL A 68 9.87 -10.60 -4.95
CA VAL A 68 9.50 -10.97 -6.32
C VAL A 68 8.83 -12.33 -6.28
N GLY A 69 7.59 -12.42 -6.73
CA GLY A 69 6.84 -13.67 -6.85
C GLY A 69 7.29 -14.47 -8.07
N LYS A 70 7.13 -15.79 -7.99
CA LYS A 70 7.38 -16.70 -9.13
C LYS A 70 6.18 -16.68 -10.07
N ALA A 71 6.42 -16.90 -11.35
CA ALA A 71 5.36 -17.09 -12.33
C ALA A 71 4.44 -18.25 -11.90
N HIS A 72 3.13 -18.02 -12.02
CA HIS A 72 2.10 -18.99 -11.64
C HIS A 72 0.80 -18.72 -12.40
N HIS A 73 -0.13 -19.64 -12.27
CA HIS A 73 -1.48 -19.48 -12.84
C HIS A 73 -2.53 -19.98 -11.85
N HIS A 74 -3.78 -19.62 -12.12
CA HIS A 74 -4.93 -19.98 -11.28
C HIS A 74 -5.91 -20.90 -12.02
N ALA A 75 -6.62 -21.76 -11.26
CA ALA A 75 -7.61 -22.69 -11.81
C ALA A 75 -8.85 -22.00 -12.41
N GLY A 76 -8.99 -20.70 -12.23
CA GLY A 76 -10.11 -19.92 -12.75
C GLY A 76 -9.66 -18.50 -13.07
N PHE A 77 -10.29 -17.49 -12.47
CA PHE A 77 -9.91 -16.09 -12.64
C PHE A 77 -9.74 -15.40 -11.29
N VAL A 78 -9.00 -14.28 -11.28
CA VAL A 78 -8.71 -13.53 -10.06
C VAL A 78 -9.08 -12.06 -10.21
N LEU A 79 -9.66 -11.51 -9.16
CA LEU A 79 -9.71 -10.08 -8.89
C LEU A 79 -8.76 -9.78 -7.73
N ALA A 80 -7.84 -8.87 -7.93
CA ALA A 80 -6.88 -8.48 -6.89
C ALA A 80 -7.03 -6.99 -6.57
N TYR A 81 -7.17 -6.67 -5.28
CA TYR A 81 -7.30 -5.30 -4.77
C TYR A 81 -6.09 -4.96 -3.93
N VAL A 82 -5.40 -3.88 -4.25
CA VAL A 82 -4.23 -3.43 -3.49
C VAL A 82 -4.68 -2.71 -2.22
N LEU A 83 -4.26 -3.24 -1.08
CA LEU A 83 -4.54 -2.68 0.25
C LEU A 83 -3.45 -1.73 0.70
N GLU A 84 -2.18 -2.10 0.48
CA GLU A 84 -1.01 -1.38 0.97
C GLU A 84 0.14 -1.47 -0.04
N GLY A 85 0.98 -0.44 -0.08
CA GLY A 85 2.15 -0.37 -0.94
C GLY A 85 1.82 -0.32 -2.43
N ASN A 86 2.83 -0.42 -3.27
CA ASN A 86 2.69 -0.46 -4.71
C ASN A 86 3.09 -1.84 -5.23
N ILE A 87 2.21 -2.48 -5.97
CA ILE A 87 2.43 -3.82 -6.52
C ILE A 87 2.61 -3.73 -8.03
N VAL A 88 3.74 -4.22 -8.52
CA VAL A 88 3.99 -4.35 -9.95
C VAL A 88 3.56 -5.73 -10.40
N THR A 89 2.74 -5.81 -11.42
CA THR A 89 2.24 -7.07 -11.94
C THR A 89 2.26 -7.09 -13.46
N LYS A 90 2.47 -8.27 -14.02
CA LYS A 90 2.29 -8.57 -15.43
C LYS A 90 1.56 -9.89 -15.58
N VAL A 91 0.43 -9.83 -16.23
CA VAL A 91 -0.39 -11.00 -16.61
C VAL A 91 -0.20 -11.24 -18.09
N SER A 92 -0.11 -12.49 -18.53
CA SER A 92 0.06 -12.85 -19.95
C SER A 92 -0.99 -12.15 -20.83
N GLY A 93 -0.56 -11.58 -21.94
CA GLY A 93 -1.41 -10.80 -22.84
C GLY A 93 -1.73 -9.37 -22.36
N GLN A 94 -1.20 -8.94 -21.22
CA GLN A 94 -1.34 -7.59 -20.70
C GLN A 94 0.04 -6.92 -20.55
N GLU A 95 0.05 -5.58 -20.51
CA GLU A 95 1.25 -4.82 -20.21
C GLU A 95 1.60 -4.89 -18.71
N GLU A 96 2.91 -4.79 -18.41
CA GLU A 96 3.36 -4.62 -17.02
C GLU A 96 2.81 -3.30 -16.46
N ARG A 97 2.24 -3.37 -15.26
CA ARG A 97 1.64 -2.21 -14.61
C ARG A 97 1.88 -2.21 -13.12
N THR A 98 2.02 -0.99 -12.56
CA THR A 98 2.05 -0.77 -11.11
C THR A 98 0.67 -0.36 -10.61
N TYR A 99 0.17 -1.08 -9.62
CA TYR A 99 -1.09 -0.80 -8.95
C TYR A 99 -0.82 -0.25 -7.54
N LYS A 100 -1.59 0.77 -7.17
CA LYS A 100 -1.51 1.48 -5.89
C LYS A 100 -2.66 1.05 -4.97
N PRO A 101 -2.59 1.38 -3.65
CA PRO A 101 -3.71 1.16 -2.75
C PRO A 101 -5.03 1.76 -3.29
N GLY A 102 -6.09 0.96 -3.28
CA GLY A 102 -7.38 1.31 -3.86
C GLY A 102 -7.57 0.92 -5.33
N GLU A 103 -6.54 0.46 -6.02
CA GLU A 103 -6.64 -0.01 -7.40
C GLU A 103 -6.80 -1.54 -7.46
N MET A 104 -7.38 -2.02 -8.58
CA MET A 104 -7.61 -3.44 -8.82
C MET A 104 -7.05 -3.88 -10.17
N PHE A 105 -6.75 -5.16 -10.28
CA PHE A 105 -6.46 -5.81 -11.54
C PHE A 105 -7.19 -7.15 -11.67
N PHE A 106 -7.23 -7.63 -12.89
CA PHE A 106 -7.93 -8.86 -13.29
C PHE A 106 -6.95 -9.83 -13.94
N GLU A 107 -7.01 -11.09 -13.53
CA GLU A 107 -6.30 -12.20 -14.14
C GLU A 107 -7.32 -13.12 -14.82
N PRO A 108 -7.38 -13.13 -16.17
CA PRO A 108 -8.33 -13.97 -16.91
C PRO A 108 -8.13 -15.47 -16.68
N PRO A 109 -9.15 -16.30 -16.90
CA PRO A 109 -8.99 -17.74 -16.90
C PRO A 109 -7.92 -18.19 -17.91
N GLY A 110 -7.03 -19.09 -17.49
CA GLY A 110 -5.95 -19.61 -18.32
C GLY A 110 -4.81 -18.61 -18.57
N SER A 111 -4.79 -17.49 -17.88
CA SER A 111 -3.65 -16.56 -17.93
C SER A 111 -2.54 -16.97 -16.98
N THR A 112 -1.31 -16.58 -17.31
CA THR A 112 -0.16 -16.67 -16.42
C THR A 112 0.08 -15.35 -15.75
N HIS A 113 0.19 -15.31 -14.43
CA HIS A 113 0.75 -14.19 -13.68
C HIS A 113 2.27 -14.23 -13.80
N GLU A 114 2.81 -13.59 -14.84
CA GLU A 114 4.24 -13.69 -15.22
C GLU A 114 5.15 -12.98 -14.24
N LEU A 115 4.70 -11.84 -13.71
CA LEU A 115 5.42 -11.02 -12.74
C LEU A 115 4.48 -10.55 -11.64
N SER A 116 4.94 -10.66 -10.41
CA SER A 116 4.29 -10.12 -9.23
C SER A 116 5.35 -9.69 -8.23
N ARG A 117 5.51 -8.40 -7.98
CA ARG A 117 6.56 -7.92 -7.06
C ARG A 117 6.12 -6.69 -6.28
N ASN A 118 6.74 -6.51 -5.11
CA ASN A 118 6.71 -5.24 -4.41
C ASN A 118 7.54 -4.21 -5.19
N ALA A 119 7.01 -3.02 -5.41
CA ALA A 119 7.76 -1.94 -6.03
C ALA A 119 8.82 -1.32 -5.10
N SER A 120 8.72 -1.58 -3.79
CA SER A 120 9.58 -1.00 -2.75
C SER A 120 10.56 -2.03 -2.19
N GLU A 121 11.81 -1.61 -2.01
CA GLU A 121 12.86 -2.36 -1.32
C GLU A 121 12.83 -2.14 0.20
N THR A 122 12.01 -1.21 0.70
CA THR A 122 12.01 -0.81 2.12
C THR A 122 10.66 -0.85 2.79
N GLN A 123 9.57 -0.83 2.03
CA GLN A 123 8.20 -0.82 2.56
C GLN A 123 7.46 -2.09 2.12
N SER A 124 6.63 -2.61 3.01
CA SER A 124 5.76 -3.75 2.69
C SER A 124 4.59 -3.32 1.82
N GLY A 125 4.06 -4.27 1.07
CA GLY A 125 2.81 -4.16 0.34
C GLY A 125 1.87 -5.31 0.72
N LYS A 126 0.59 -5.16 0.40
CA LYS A 126 -0.44 -6.16 0.64
C LYS A 126 -1.55 -6.04 -0.38
N LEU A 127 -2.05 -7.16 -0.84
CA LEU A 127 -3.27 -7.20 -1.64
C LEU A 127 -4.27 -8.21 -1.09
N LEU A 128 -5.53 -8.01 -1.47
CA LEU A 128 -6.62 -8.96 -1.28
C LEU A 128 -6.85 -9.66 -2.61
N ALA A 129 -6.63 -10.97 -2.65
CA ALA A 129 -6.91 -11.80 -3.81
C ALA A 129 -8.28 -12.47 -3.66
N LEU A 130 -9.14 -12.33 -4.65
CA LEU A 130 -10.42 -13.01 -4.78
C LEU A 130 -10.29 -13.99 -5.93
N ILE A 131 -10.10 -15.26 -5.62
CA ILE A 131 -9.87 -16.33 -6.59
C ILE A 131 -11.19 -17.07 -6.81
N PHE A 132 -11.71 -17.01 -8.02
CA PHE A 132 -12.92 -17.71 -8.44
C PHE A 132 -12.52 -18.97 -9.19
N ALA A 133 -12.93 -20.13 -8.69
CA ALA A 133 -12.60 -21.41 -9.27
C ALA A 133 -13.69 -22.45 -8.99
N LYS A 134 -13.65 -23.59 -9.68
CA LYS A 134 -14.50 -24.74 -9.34
C LYS A 134 -14.20 -25.23 -7.92
N LYS A 135 -15.22 -25.65 -7.21
CA LYS A 135 -15.08 -26.21 -5.85
C LYS A 135 -14.04 -27.33 -5.81
N GLY A 136 -13.13 -27.24 -4.86
CA GLY A 136 -12.07 -28.23 -4.66
C GLY A 136 -10.91 -28.15 -5.67
N ALA A 137 -10.87 -27.15 -6.55
CA ALA A 137 -9.75 -26.95 -7.45
C ALA A 137 -8.49 -26.50 -6.70
N GLN A 138 -7.30 -26.89 -7.18
CA GLN A 138 -6.04 -26.30 -6.72
C GLN A 138 -5.98 -24.85 -7.19
N LEU A 139 -6.03 -23.90 -6.25
CA LEU A 139 -6.23 -22.50 -6.58
C LEU A 139 -5.05 -21.87 -7.31
N THR A 140 -3.82 -22.29 -7.01
CA THR A 140 -2.60 -21.72 -7.60
C THR A 140 -1.64 -22.83 -7.96
N MET A 141 -1.13 -22.78 -9.18
CA MET A 141 -0.20 -23.75 -9.75
C MET A 141 1.06 -23.02 -10.24
N PRO A 142 2.27 -23.58 -10.00
CA PRO A 142 3.51 -22.96 -10.45
C PRO A 142 3.67 -23.04 -11.97
N GLY A 143 4.36 -22.03 -12.52
CA GLY A 143 4.68 -21.97 -13.94
C GLY A 143 3.55 -21.38 -14.79
N PRO A 144 3.72 -21.39 -16.12
CA PRO A 144 2.71 -20.89 -17.04
C PRO A 144 1.48 -21.80 -17.10
N ALA A 145 0.37 -21.17 -17.50
CA ALA A 145 -0.89 -21.88 -17.79
C ALA A 145 -0.83 -22.61 -19.12
#